data_66822dd93d7da50418b7acc0b04e9c32
#
_entry.id   66822dd93d7da50418b7acc0b04e9c32
#
_cell.length_a   1.000
_cell.length_b   1.000
_cell.length_c   1.000
_cell.angle_alpha   90.00
_cell.angle_beta   90.00
_cell.angle_gamma   90.00
#
_symmetry.space_group_name_H-M   'P 1'
#
loop_
_entity.id
_entity.type
_entity.pdbx_description
1 polymer ?
#
loop_
_entity_poly.entity_id
_entity_poly.type
_entity_poly.pdbx_seq_one_letter_code
_entity_poly.pdbx_strand_id
1 'polypeptide(L)'
;MKLHTYGLLRDSFRLEEKMEGVRTIWRLRDRHVKDASRAVQHMQKALTKMNIQLANVISDITGVSGQAIIGAILKGERDPWKLADLKHEMVKASREEVARSLEGNWRDDLLFELQQAVDSYHFAHQQMRDCDRKLEGFLASLPTRTLDRPNQAGIPAEGAALEEKKRRKKRKTRRNEPIIDLKAELKRICGVDLTSIDGIDVITAQTILSEVGTDMSGFPTENHFASWLGLTPSKDISGGRVIGTGKRKVQNRVAMAFRMAATTLLNSKTYLGSRYRHLRKQLPSHAAAIKAMARYLAVLVYRLLTRGEAWVDRGAAKYEQRRSEWELASLNSKARAKGFKLVPLTPAS
;
A
#
# COMPACT_ATOMS: atom_id res chain seq x y z
N MET A 1 -15.84 -15.66 32.15
CA MET A 1 -16.15 -14.62 33.14
C MET A 1 -15.09 -14.44 34.23
N LYS A 2 -14.64 -15.49 34.91
CA LYS A 2 -13.65 -15.38 36.04
C LYS A 2 -12.35 -14.62 35.72
N LEU A 3 -11.77 -14.73 34.51
CA LEU A 3 -10.51 -14.03 34.15
C LEU A 3 -10.66 -12.50 34.09
N HIS A 4 -11.83 -12.01 33.73
CA HIS A 4 -12.14 -10.56 33.71
C HIS A 4 -12.24 -10.00 35.12
N THR A 5 -12.88 -10.75 36.03
CA THR A 5 -13.08 -10.36 37.42
C THR A 5 -11.76 -10.27 38.21
N TYR A 6 -10.76 -11.06 37.82
CA TYR A 6 -9.43 -11.05 38.45
C TYR A 6 -8.44 -10.04 37.79
N GLY A 7 -8.90 -9.19 36.86
CA GLY A 7 -8.03 -8.22 36.19
C GLY A 7 -6.92 -8.82 35.33
N LEU A 8 -7.04 -10.12 34.98
CA LEU A 8 -6.01 -10.85 34.20
C LEU A 8 -6.12 -10.58 32.69
N LEU A 9 -7.22 -10.00 32.22
CA LEU A 9 -7.39 -9.60 30.84
C LEU A 9 -6.95 -8.15 30.69
N ARG A 10 -5.99 -7.92 29.80
CA ARG A 10 -5.62 -6.57 29.38
C ARG A 10 -6.67 -6.03 28.42
N ASP A 11 -6.97 -4.74 28.54
CA ASP A 11 -7.85 -4.07 27.61
C ASP A 11 -7.32 -4.18 26.18
N SER A 12 -8.23 -4.49 25.25
CA SER A 12 -7.89 -4.46 23.84
C SER A 12 -7.92 -3.01 23.34
N PHE A 13 -7.06 -2.71 22.36
CA PHE A 13 -7.11 -1.42 21.68
C PHE A 13 -8.52 -1.17 21.11
N ARG A 14 -9.13 -0.06 21.51
CA ARG A 14 -10.41 0.43 20.97
C ARG A 14 -10.16 1.71 20.19
N LEU A 15 -10.76 1.78 19.03
CA LEU A 15 -10.76 2.97 18.22
C LEU A 15 -11.74 4.00 18.79
N GLU A 16 -11.46 5.28 18.63
CA GLU A 16 -12.41 6.34 18.96
C GLU A 16 -13.74 6.16 18.21
N GLU A 17 -14.86 6.42 18.87
CA GLU A 17 -16.21 6.21 18.31
C GLU A 17 -16.39 6.93 16.96
N LYS A 18 -15.92 8.17 16.85
CA LYS A 18 -15.97 8.95 15.59
C LYS A 18 -15.22 8.29 14.44
N MET A 19 -14.13 7.58 14.73
CA MET A 19 -13.33 6.85 13.73
C MET A 19 -13.94 5.49 13.39
N GLU A 20 -14.81 4.93 14.20
CA GLU A 20 -15.49 3.66 13.90
C GLU A 20 -16.36 3.73 12.65
N GLY A 21 -17.04 4.87 12.44
CA GLY A 21 -17.79 5.14 11.21
C GLY A 21 -16.90 5.15 9.97
N VAL A 22 -15.77 5.87 10.05
CA VAL A 22 -14.75 5.92 8.97
C VAL A 22 -14.24 4.50 8.67
N ARG A 23 -13.87 3.73 9.70
CA ARG A 23 -13.41 2.35 9.57
C ARG A 23 -14.44 1.45 8.91
N THR A 24 -15.70 1.56 9.33
CA THR A 24 -16.79 0.73 8.80
C THR A 24 -16.99 0.99 7.29
N ILE A 25 -17.10 2.26 6.90
CA ILE A 25 -17.29 2.63 5.49
C ILE A 25 -16.06 2.28 4.65
N TRP A 26 -14.85 2.51 5.16
CA TRP A 26 -13.63 2.17 4.45
C TRP A 26 -13.50 0.66 4.20
N ARG A 27 -13.83 -0.17 5.19
CA ARG A 27 -13.86 -1.63 5.04
C ARG A 27 -14.94 -2.10 4.07
N LEU A 28 -16.11 -1.44 4.07
CA LEU A 28 -17.18 -1.72 3.12
C LEU A 28 -16.74 -1.40 1.70
N ARG A 29 -16.14 -0.23 1.49
CA ARG A 29 -15.56 0.17 0.21
C ARG A 29 -14.51 -0.83 -0.31
N ASP A 30 -13.59 -1.28 0.55
CA ASP A 30 -12.59 -2.30 0.20
C ASP A 30 -13.24 -3.63 -0.25
N ARG A 31 -14.39 -3.99 0.33
CA ARG A 31 -15.18 -5.14 -0.12
C ARG A 31 -15.69 -4.93 -1.55
N HIS A 32 -16.28 -3.78 -1.84
CA HIS A 32 -16.77 -3.48 -3.19
C HIS A 32 -15.65 -3.41 -4.24
N VAL A 33 -14.44 -2.96 -3.87
CA VAL A 33 -13.26 -3.07 -4.75
C VAL A 33 -12.95 -4.53 -5.09
N LYS A 34 -13.06 -5.43 -4.12
CA LYS A 34 -12.86 -6.87 -4.34
C LYS A 34 -13.97 -7.49 -5.18
N ASP A 35 -15.21 -7.05 -4.96
CA ASP A 35 -16.36 -7.51 -5.74
C ASP A 35 -16.25 -7.06 -7.21
N ALA A 36 -15.85 -5.82 -7.47
CA ALA A 36 -15.53 -5.36 -8.82
C ALA A 36 -14.41 -6.19 -9.47
N SER A 37 -13.36 -6.54 -8.72
CA SER A 37 -12.27 -7.37 -9.23
C SER A 37 -12.73 -8.78 -9.56
N ARG A 38 -13.61 -9.39 -8.76
CA ARG A 38 -14.23 -10.68 -9.05
C ARG A 38 -15.10 -10.61 -10.30
N ALA A 39 -15.91 -9.55 -10.44
CA ALA A 39 -16.73 -9.36 -11.63
C ALA A 39 -15.88 -9.30 -12.91
N VAL A 40 -14.72 -8.63 -12.89
CA VAL A 40 -13.75 -8.63 -13.99
C VAL A 40 -13.26 -10.03 -14.32
N GLN A 41 -12.94 -10.85 -13.31
CA GLN A 41 -12.54 -12.24 -13.52
C GLN A 41 -13.66 -13.07 -14.15
N HIS A 42 -14.92 -12.85 -13.74
CA HIS A 42 -16.09 -13.50 -14.35
C HIS A 42 -16.28 -13.07 -15.80
N MET A 43 -16.14 -11.77 -16.12
CA MET A 43 -16.17 -11.31 -17.52
C MET A 43 -15.10 -12.01 -18.37
N GLN A 44 -13.85 -12.05 -17.89
CA GLN A 44 -12.75 -12.71 -18.59
C GLN A 44 -13.04 -14.20 -18.81
N LYS A 45 -13.59 -14.88 -17.79
CA LYS A 45 -13.94 -16.30 -17.87
C LYS A 45 -15.04 -16.54 -18.89
N ALA A 46 -16.10 -15.74 -18.93
CA ALA A 46 -17.18 -15.86 -19.89
C ALA A 46 -16.67 -15.65 -21.33
N LEU A 47 -15.87 -14.62 -21.57
CA LEU A 47 -15.23 -14.37 -22.86
C LEU A 47 -14.33 -15.54 -23.29
N THR A 48 -13.49 -16.06 -22.40
CA THR A 48 -12.60 -17.19 -22.70
C THR A 48 -13.39 -18.47 -23.05
N LYS A 49 -14.49 -18.74 -22.36
CA LYS A 49 -15.37 -19.88 -22.67
C LYS A 49 -16.01 -19.77 -24.06
N MET A 50 -16.22 -18.56 -24.57
CA MET A 50 -16.68 -18.27 -25.93
C MET A 50 -15.52 -18.22 -26.94
N ASN A 51 -14.30 -18.60 -26.57
CA ASN A 51 -13.06 -18.46 -27.36
C ASN A 51 -12.70 -17.02 -27.72
N ILE A 52 -13.22 -16.04 -27.00
CA ILE A 52 -12.89 -14.62 -27.20
C ILE A 52 -11.69 -14.27 -26.34
N GLN A 53 -10.57 -13.96 -26.98
CA GLN A 53 -9.26 -13.78 -26.35
C GLN A 53 -8.90 -12.30 -26.16
N LEU A 54 -9.88 -11.46 -25.93
CA LEU A 54 -9.73 -10.01 -25.82
C LEU A 54 -8.67 -9.58 -24.80
N ALA A 55 -8.55 -10.29 -23.68
CA ALA A 55 -7.57 -10.00 -22.62
C ALA A 55 -6.10 -10.21 -23.06
N ASN A 56 -5.84 -10.90 -24.17
CA ASN A 56 -4.51 -11.12 -24.71
C ASN A 56 -4.02 -9.94 -25.56
N VAL A 57 -4.94 -9.15 -26.12
CA VAL A 57 -4.64 -8.05 -27.04
C VAL A 57 -4.85 -6.68 -26.42
N ILE A 58 -5.70 -6.58 -25.39
CA ILE A 58 -5.87 -5.35 -24.60
C ILE A 58 -5.46 -5.57 -23.15
N SER A 59 -4.74 -4.62 -22.59
CA SER A 59 -4.20 -4.72 -21.22
C SER A 59 -5.28 -4.67 -20.12
N ASP A 60 -6.44 -4.11 -20.43
CA ASP A 60 -7.54 -3.93 -19.45
C ASP A 60 -8.90 -3.99 -20.16
N ILE A 61 -9.61 -5.10 -19.96
CA ILE A 61 -10.96 -5.30 -20.55
C ILE A 61 -12.02 -4.34 -19.98
N THR A 62 -11.73 -3.71 -18.84
CA THR A 62 -12.60 -2.70 -18.22
C THR A 62 -12.19 -1.27 -18.58
N GLY A 63 -11.18 -1.10 -19.45
CA GLY A 63 -10.79 0.17 -20.06
C GLY A 63 -11.78 0.62 -21.13
N VAL A 64 -11.53 1.81 -21.72
CA VAL A 64 -12.41 2.41 -22.73
C VAL A 64 -12.69 1.43 -23.87
N SER A 65 -11.65 0.86 -24.48
CA SER A 65 -11.81 -0.10 -25.58
C SER A 65 -12.52 -1.38 -25.14
N GLY A 66 -12.15 -1.94 -24.01
CA GLY A 66 -12.75 -3.19 -23.53
C GLY A 66 -14.25 -3.03 -23.23
N GLN A 67 -14.63 -1.94 -22.54
CA GLN A 67 -16.05 -1.65 -22.28
C GLN A 67 -16.84 -1.38 -23.55
N ALA A 68 -16.27 -0.67 -24.53
CA ALA A 68 -16.92 -0.43 -25.80
C ALA A 68 -17.17 -1.74 -26.58
N ILE A 69 -16.16 -2.60 -26.66
CA ILE A 69 -16.24 -3.91 -27.33
C ILE A 69 -17.25 -4.83 -26.62
N ILE A 70 -17.11 -5.00 -25.30
CA ILE A 70 -18.02 -5.85 -24.51
C ILE A 70 -19.46 -5.32 -24.59
N GLY A 71 -19.66 -3.99 -24.52
CA GLY A 71 -20.95 -3.38 -24.65
C GLY A 71 -21.58 -3.61 -26.04
N ALA A 72 -20.80 -3.59 -27.12
CA ALA A 72 -21.26 -3.91 -28.48
C ALA A 72 -21.62 -5.39 -28.61
N ILE A 73 -20.81 -6.30 -28.04
CA ILE A 73 -21.11 -7.74 -27.99
C ILE A 73 -22.46 -8.00 -27.31
N LEU A 74 -22.71 -7.38 -26.18
CA LEU A 74 -23.96 -7.53 -25.42
C LEU A 74 -25.17 -6.91 -26.15
N LYS A 75 -24.94 -5.95 -27.05
CA LYS A 75 -25.96 -5.38 -27.93
C LYS A 75 -26.22 -6.20 -29.19
N GLY A 76 -25.52 -7.31 -29.36
CA GLY A 76 -25.72 -8.23 -30.47
C GLY A 76 -24.75 -8.10 -31.65
N GLU A 77 -23.72 -7.23 -31.55
CA GLU A 77 -22.68 -7.19 -32.59
C GLU A 77 -21.80 -8.44 -32.51
N ARG A 78 -21.56 -9.06 -33.68
CA ARG A 78 -20.80 -10.32 -33.82
C ARG A 78 -19.68 -10.23 -34.85
N ASP A 79 -19.66 -9.17 -35.65
CA ASP A 79 -18.62 -8.97 -36.64
C ASP A 79 -17.30 -8.56 -35.96
N PRO A 80 -16.26 -9.42 -36.04
CA PRO A 80 -14.98 -9.14 -35.40
C PRO A 80 -14.33 -7.83 -35.86
N TRP A 81 -14.52 -7.44 -37.12
CA TRP A 81 -13.93 -6.23 -37.67
C TRP A 81 -14.61 -4.97 -37.14
N LYS A 82 -15.95 -4.97 -37.05
CA LYS A 82 -16.71 -3.87 -36.45
C LYS A 82 -16.39 -3.72 -34.96
N LEU A 83 -16.24 -4.85 -34.25
CA LEU A 83 -15.82 -4.84 -32.86
C LEU A 83 -14.38 -4.32 -32.70
N ALA A 84 -13.47 -4.68 -33.60
CA ALA A 84 -12.09 -4.19 -33.58
C ALA A 84 -12.00 -2.67 -33.86
N ASP A 85 -12.92 -2.10 -34.60
CA ASP A 85 -12.98 -0.65 -34.86
C ASP A 85 -13.29 0.17 -33.61
N LEU A 86 -13.81 -0.46 -32.54
CA LEU A 86 -14.05 0.18 -31.24
C LEU A 86 -12.79 0.32 -30.39
N LYS A 87 -11.64 -0.17 -30.85
CA LYS A 87 -10.39 -0.02 -30.12
C LYS A 87 -9.94 1.44 -30.11
N HIS A 88 -9.43 1.90 -28.99
CA HIS A 88 -8.80 3.21 -28.88
C HIS A 88 -7.40 3.18 -29.53
N GLU A 89 -6.97 4.29 -30.12
CA GLU A 89 -5.67 4.44 -30.81
C GLU A 89 -4.46 4.03 -29.95
N MET A 90 -4.55 4.21 -28.63
CA MET A 90 -3.48 3.83 -27.70
C MET A 90 -3.33 2.32 -27.47
N VAL A 91 -4.23 1.49 -28.01
CA VAL A 91 -4.08 0.03 -27.96
C VAL A 91 -3.00 -0.39 -28.96
N LYS A 92 -1.95 -1.04 -28.46
CA LYS A 92 -0.78 -1.41 -29.25
C LYS A 92 -1.04 -2.49 -30.31
N ALA A 93 -1.99 -3.39 -30.02
CA ALA A 93 -2.36 -4.45 -30.95
C ALA A 93 -2.97 -3.86 -32.23
N SER A 94 -2.66 -4.47 -33.37
CA SER A 94 -3.21 -4.05 -34.66
C SER A 94 -4.73 -4.34 -34.72
N ARG A 95 -5.40 -3.75 -35.72
CA ARG A 95 -6.83 -4.00 -35.94
C ARG A 95 -7.10 -5.48 -36.24
N GLU A 96 -6.22 -6.09 -37.03
CA GLU A 96 -6.27 -7.52 -37.40
C GLU A 96 -6.08 -8.43 -36.18
N GLU A 97 -5.13 -8.12 -35.31
CA GLU A 97 -4.90 -8.88 -34.07
C GLU A 97 -6.11 -8.81 -33.14
N VAL A 98 -6.73 -7.62 -33.01
CA VAL A 98 -7.95 -7.47 -32.22
C VAL A 98 -9.11 -8.23 -32.86
N ALA A 99 -9.31 -8.13 -34.19
CA ALA A 99 -10.37 -8.86 -34.89
C ALA A 99 -10.22 -10.38 -34.71
N ARG A 100 -9.02 -10.96 -34.90
CA ARG A 100 -8.76 -12.38 -34.66
C ARG A 100 -9.05 -12.81 -33.21
N SER A 101 -8.77 -11.94 -32.24
CA SER A 101 -9.05 -12.24 -30.83
C SER A 101 -10.54 -12.27 -30.48
N LEU A 102 -11.38 -11.75 -31.40
CA LEU A 102 -12.83 -11.65 -31.26
C LEU A 102 -13.59 -12.71 -32.08
N GLU A 103 -12.85 -13.57 -32.77
CA GLU A 103 -13.44 -14.74 -33.43
C GLU A 103 -13.81 -15.79 -32.40
N GLY A 104 -15.09 -15.89 -32.08
CA GLY A 104 -15.57 -16.73 -31.00
C GLY A 104 -16.86 -17.49 -31.33
N ASN A 105 -17.25 -18.35 -30.39
CA ASN A 105 -18.51 -19.07 -30.41
C ASN A 105 -19.52 -18.35 -29.49
N TRP A 106 -20.53 -17.76 -30.10
CA TRP A 106 -21.53 -16.94 -29.41
C TRP A 106 -22.65 -17.83 -28.83
N ARG A 107 -22.50 -18.20 -27.55
CA ARG A 107 -23.47 -19.00 -26.81
C ARG A 107 -24.30 -18.10 -25.91
N ASP A 108 -25.63 -18.24 -25.99
CA ASP A 108 -26.57 -17.38 -25.23
C ASP A 108 -26.41 -17.49 -23.71
N ASP A 109 -26.11 -18.70 -23.20
CA ASP A 109 -25.85 -18.92 -21.78
C ASP A 109 -24.59 -18.18 -21.30
N LEU A 110 -23.54 -18.13 -22.13
CA LEU A 110 -22.29 -17.40 -21.79
C LEU A 110 -22.42 -15.89 -22.00
N LEU A 111 -23.22 -15.46 -22.96
CA LEU A 111 -23.58 -14.04 -23.11
C LEU A 111 -24.37 -13.54 -21.90
N PHE A 112 -25.29 -14.37 -21.39
CA PHE A 112 -25.99 -14.06 -20.15
C PHE A 112 -25.03 -14.00 -18.94
N GLU A 113 -24.08 -14.97 -18.80
CA GLU A 113 -23.03 -14.94 -17.76
C GLU A 113 -22.19 -13.65 -17.86
N LEU A 114 -21.83 -13.23 -19.09
CA LEU A 114 -21.09 -12.01 -19.33
C LEU A 114 -21.88 -10.76 -18.92
N GLN A 115 -23.17 -10.69 -19.30
CA GLN A 115 -24.06 -9.57 -18.91
C GLN A 115 -24.14 -9.44 -17.39
N GLN A 116 -24.38 -10.55 -16.66
CA GLN A 116 -24.44 -10.54 -15.19
C GLN A 116 -23.14 -10.09 -14.55
N ALA A 117 -21.99 -10.46 -15.13
CA ALA A 117 -20.69 -10.03 -14.65
C ALA A 117 -20.46 -8.52 -14.89
N VAL A 118 -20.89 -7.99 -16.04
CA VAL A 118 -20.82 -6.54 -16.36
C VAL A 118 -21.71 -5.74 -15.40
N ASP A 119 -22.95 -6.20 -15.17
CA ASP A 119 -23.88 -5.55 -14.26
C ASP A 119 -23.33 -5.54 -12.82
N SER A 120 -22.78 -6.66 -12.36
CA SER A 120 -22.13 -6.76 -11.05
C SER A 120 -20.94 -5.80 -10.91
N TYR A 121 -20.16 -5.63 -11.98
CA TYR A 121 -19.05 -4.68 -12.02
C TYR A 121 -19.54 -3.24 -11.87
N HIS A 122 -20.54 -2.83 -12.65
CA HIS A 122 -21.11 -1.49 -12.58
C HIS A 122 -21.78 -1.22 -11.24
N PHE A 123 -22.50 -2.20 -10.68
CA PHE A 123 -23.09 -2.12 -9.37
C PHE A 123 -22.03 -1.93 -8.27
N ALA A 124 -20.96 -2.71 -8.28
CA ALA A 124 -19.87 -2.55 -7.31
C ALA A 124 -19.23 -1.16 -7.39
N HIS A 125 -19.03 -0.62 -8.60
CA HIS A 125 -18.53 0.75 -8.77
C HIS A 125 -19.51 1.81 -8.27
N GLN A 126 -20.81 1.61 -8.42
CA GLN A 126 -21.82 2.50 -7.84
C GLN A 126 -21.73 2.48 -6.31
N GLN A 127 -21.65 1.30 -5.71
CA GLN A 127 -21.51 1.15 -4.25
C GLN A 127 -20.21 1.78 -3.73
N MET A 128 -19.12 1.72 -4.49
CA MET A 128 -17.87 2.44 -4.12
C MET A 128 -18.09 3.94 -4.09
N ARG A 129 -18.78 4.52 -5.09
CA ARG A 129 -19.10 5.96 -5.11
C ARG A 129 -19.99 6.37 -3.93
N ASP A 130 -20.93 5.53 -3.55
CA ASP A 130 -21.80 5.78 -2.41
C ASP A 130 -21.01 5.74 -1.09
N CYS A 131 -20.08 4.80 -0.96
CA CYS A 131 -19.13 4.76 0.15
C CYS A 131 -18.24 6.02 0.19
N ASP A 132 -17.77 6.49 -0.96
CA ASP A 132 -16.93 7.69 -1.05
C ASP A 132 -17.68 8.93 -0.54
N ARG A 133 -18.91 9.13 -0.99
CA ARG A 133 -19.77 10.24 -0.51
C ARG A 133 -20.03 10.17 1.00
N LYS A 134 -20.30 8.97 1.52
CA LYS A 134 -20.53 8.78 2.95
C LYS A 134 -19.25 9.00 3.76
N LEU A 135 -18.11 8.54 3.24
CA LEU A 135 -16.78 8.71 3.84
C LEU A 135 -16.42 10.19 3.95
N GLU A 136 -16.66 10.96 2.88
CA GLU A 136 -16.43 12.42 2.86
C GLU A 136 -17.14 13.12 4.02
N GLY A 137 -18.42 12.80 4.25
CA GLY A 137 -19.20 13.35 5.37
C GLY A 137 -18.61 12.98 6.74
N PHE A 138 -18.15 11.72 6.91
CA PHE A 138 -17.51 11.32 8.16
C PHE A 138 -16.16 12.02 8.36
N LEU A 139 -15.32 12.11 7.32
CA LEU A 139 -14.03 12.79 7.42
C LEU A 139 -14.22 14.28 7.72
N ALA A 140 -15.17 14.96 7.06
CA ALA A 140 -15.47 16.38 7.30
C ALA A 140 -15.91 16.65 8.75
N SER A 141 -16.57 15.69 9.39
CA SER A 141 -17.00 15.84 10.80
C SER A 141 -15.88 15.68 11.83
N LEU A 142 -14.71 15.19 11.41
CA LEU A 142 -13.55 15.03 12.29
C LEU A 142 -12.84 16.38 12.50
N PRO A 143 -12.33 16.65 13.73
CA PRO A 143 -11.63 17.88 14.02
C PRO A 143 -10.32 17.99 13.23
N THR A 144 -9.93 19.22 12.93
CA THR A 144 -8.60 19.53 12.42
C THR A 144 -7.59 19.39 13.55
N ARG A 145 -6.53 18.62 13.35
CA ARG A 145 -5.47 18.45 14.31
C ARG A 145 -4.29 19.34 13.95
N THR A 146 -3.86 20.14 14.92
CA THR A 146 -2.57 20.87 14.87
C THR A 146 -1.62 20.14 15.82
N LEU A 147 -0.53 19.62 15.30
CA LEU A 147 0.55 19.12 16.15
C LEU A 147 1.50 20.30 16.42
N ASP A 148 1.73 20.61 17.71
CA ASP A 148 2.79 21.53 18.09
C ASP A 148 4.12 20.96 17.61
N ARG A 149 4.69 21.56 16.57
CA ARG A 149 5.99 21.14 16.05
C ARG A 149 7.03 21.60 17.08
N PRO A 150 7.79 20.69 17.70
CA PRO A 150 8.95 21.12 18.44
C PRO A 150 9.83 21.88 17.45
N ASN A 151 10.23 23.08 17.87
CA ASN A 151 10.97 24.07 17.11
C ASN A 151 12.06 23.41 16.23
N GLN A 152 11.89 23.42 14.92
CA GLN A 152 12.90 22.98 13.96
C GLN A 152 13.97 24.07 13.79
N ALA A 153 14.55 24.52 14.92
CA ALA A 153 15.76 25.31 14.90
C ALA A 153 16.93 24.38 14.58
N GLY A 154 17.30 24.28 13.29
CA GLY A 154 18.54 23.62 12.92
C GLY A 154 18.56 22.72 11.70
N ILE A 155 17.48 22.64 10.89
CA ILE A 155 17.58 21.98 9.58
C ILE A 155 17.60 23.06 8.50
N PRO A 156 18.70 23.21 7.74
CA PRO A 156 18.75 24.18 6.66
C PRO A 156 17.67 23.88 5.63
N ALA A 157 16.93 24.93 5.23
CA ALA A 157 15.86 24.88 4.22
C ALA A 157 16.34 24.57 2.79
N GLU A 158 17.62 24.25 2.60
CA GLU A 158 18.21 24.04 1.27
C GLU A 158 17.74 22.77 0.54
N GLY A 159 17.18 21.78 1.24
CA GLY A 159 16.62 20.59 0.60
C GLY A 159 15.17 20.74 0.13
N ALA A 160 14.40 21.65 0.69
CA ALA A 160 12.97 21.79 0.38
C ALA A 160 12.69 22.56 -0.92
N ALA A 161 13.61 23.44 -1.34
CA ALA A 161 13.43 24.28 -2.53
C ALA A 161 13.72 23.55 -3.86
N LEU A 162 14.39 22.42 -3.86
CA LEU A 162 14.73 21.65 -5.07
C LEU A 162 13.64 20.65 -5.49
N GLU A 163 12.70 20.29 -4.61
CA GLU A 163 11.62 19.34 -4.94
C GLU A 163 10.33 20.01 -5.46
N GLU A 164 10.12 21.29 -5.23
CA GLU A 164 8.94 21.98 -5.74
C GLU A 164 8.95 22.21 -7.26
N LYS A 165 10.10 22.12 -7.94
CA LYS A 165 10.24 22.39 -9.37
C LYS A 165 10.05 21.20 -10.31
N LYS A 166 9.94 19.96 -9.84
CA LYS A 166 9.38 18.90 -10.67
C LYS A 166 7.87 18.96 -10.59
N ARG A 167 7.25 19.78 -11.46
CA ARG A 167 5.81 19.68 -11.78
C ARG A 167 5.48 18.20 -11.94
N ARG A 168 4.98 17.58 -10.85
CA ARG A 168 4.38 16.24 -10.93
C ARG A 168 3.29 16.34 -11.97
N LYS A 169 3.52 15.75 -13.15
CA LYS A 169 2.44 15.52 -14.13
C LYS A 169 1.25 15.02 -13.31
N LYS A 170 0.07 15.66 -13.46
CA LYS A 170 -1.16 15.25 -12.76
C LYS A 170 -1.27 13.74 -12.94
N ARG A 171 -1.08 13.01 -11.86
CA ARG A 171 -1.15 11.55 -11.87
C ARG A 171 -2.58 11.20 -12.26
N LYS A 172 -2.76 10.41 -13.33
CA LYS A 172 -4.08 9.90 -13.69
C LYS A 172 -4.67 9.18 -12.48
N THR A 173 -5.87 9.55 -12.08
CA THR A 173 -6.63 8.91 -11.00
C THR A 173 -6.75 7.41 -11.33
N ARG A 174 -6.39 6.54 -10.42
CA ARG A 174 -6.56 5.10 -10.60
C ARG A 174 -8.06 4.78 -10.52
N ARG A 175 -8.52 3.80 -11.28
CA ARG A 175 -9.95 3.43 -11.38
C ARG A 175 -10.64 3.19 -10.03
N ASN A 176 -9.92 2.62 -9.07
CA ASN A 176 -10.44 2.32 -7.74
C ASN A 176 -10.04 3.37 -6.68
N GLU A 177 -9.44 4.50 -7.09
CA GLU A 177 -9.17 5.61 -6.18
C GLU A 177 -10.48 6.28 -5.78
N PRO A 178 -10.62 6.69 -4.50
CA PRO A 178 -11.74 7.49 -4.06
C PRO A 178 -11.86 8.80 -4.84
N ILE A 179 -13.09 9.26 -5.02
CA ILE A 179 -13.39 10.49 -5.76
C ILE A 179 -13.00 11.73 -4.96
N ILE A 180 -12.97 11.62 -3.62
CA ILE A 180 -12.66 12.68 -2.67
C ILE A 180 -11.15 12.97 -2.60
N ASP A 181 -10.76 14.20 -2.27
CA ASP A 181 -9.36 14.55 -1.99
C ASP A 181 -8.93 14.02 -0.62
N LEU A 182 -8.74 12.70 -0.56
CA LEU A 182 -8.27 12.03 0.67
C LEU A 182 -6.96 12.60 1.19
N LYS A 183 -6.06 13.11 0.32
CA LYS A 183 -4.77 13.60 0.78
C LYS A 183 -4.92 14.85 1.62
N ALA A 184 -5.75 15.79 1.18
CA ALA A 184 -6.03 17.02 1.93
C ALA A 184 -6.71 16.71 3.27
N GLU A 185 -7.74 15.84 3.23
CA GLU A 185 -8.47 15.45 4.44
C GLU A 185 -7.59 14.71 5.45
N LEU A 186 -6.79 13.74 5.02
CA LEU A 186 -5.86 13.02 5.90
C LEU A 186 -4.85 13.95 6.55
N LYS A 187 -4.29 14.91 5.77
CA LYS A 187 -3.36 15.91 6.31
C LYS A 187 -4.05 16.80 7.35
N ARG A 188 -5.29 17.21 7.11
CA ARG A 188 -6.09 18.02 8.04
C ARG A 188 -6.34 17.28 9.35
N ILE A 189 -6.77 16.02 9.27
CA ILE A 189 -7.15 15.20 10.42
C ILE A 189 -5.92 14.74 11.22
N CYS A 190 -4.83 14.37 10.55
CA CYS A 190 -3.61 13.92 11.21
C CYS A 190 -2.70 15.08 11.70
N GLY A 191 -2.85 16.29 11.15
CA GLY A 191 -1.92 17.41 11.33
C GLY A 191 -0.58 17.23 10.59
N VAL A 192 -0.38 16.09 9.91
CA VAL A 192 0.84 15.70 9.20
C VAL A 192 0.51 14.98 7.89
N ASP A 193 1.43 15.00 6.92
CA ASP A 193 1.29 14.29 5.65
C ASP A 193 1.93 12.89 5.75
N LEU A 194 1.11 11.86 5.96
CA LEU A 194 1.57 10.46 5.99
C LEU A 194 2.17 10.01 4.65
N THR A 195 1.74 10.62 3.53
CA THR A 195 2.23 10.29 2.20
C THR A 195 3.63 10.85 1.91
N SER A 196 4.21 11.60 2.84
CA SER A 196 5.61 12.02 2.79
C SER A 196 6.58 10.86 2.98
N ILE A 197 6.12 9.75 3.59
CA ILE A 197 6.92 8.54 3.77
C ILE A 197 6.85 7.71 2.49
N ASP A 198 8.01 7.45 1.89
CA ASP A 198 8.07 6.62 0.67
C ASP A 198 7.42 5.26 0.87
N GLY A 199 6.66 4.85 -0.14
CA GLY A 199 5.89 3.60 -0.12
C GLY A 199 4.50 3.74 0.52
N ILE A 200 4.20 4.84 1.21
CA ILE A 200 2.87 5.11 1.76
C ILE A 200 2.12 6.03 0.80
N ASP A 201 1.17 5.46 0.05
CA ASP A 201 0.23 6.23 -0.76
C ASP A 201 -1.02 6.62 0.04
N VAL A 202 -1.89 7.38 -0.58
CA VAL A 202 -3.12 7.91 0.07
C VAL A 202 -4.04 6.77 0.55
N ILE A 203 -4.13 5.68 -0.21
CA ILE A 203 -4.96 4.51 0.16
C ILE A 203 -4.38 3.80 1.38
N THR A 204 -3.05 3.63 1.41
CA THR A 204 -2.35 3.06 2.55
C THR A 204 -2.50 3.94 3.79
N ALA A 205 -2.34 5.27 3.64
CA ALA A 205 -2.52 6.23 4.72
C ALA A 205 -3.95 6.20 5.27
N GLN A 206 -4.97 6.19 4.41
CA GLN A 206 -6.38 6.06 4.81
C GLN A 206 -6.64 4.73 5.54
N THR A 207 -6.06 3.63 5.05
CA THR A 207 -6.20 2.32 5.71
C THR A 207 -5.59 2.34 7.11
N ILE A 208 -4.40 2.94 7.27
CA ILE A 208 -3.77 3.08 8.58
C ILE A 208 -4.66 3.91 9.51
N LEU A 209 -5.06 5.10 9.06
CA LEU A 209 -5.87 6.02 9.86
C LEU A 209 -7.21 5.39 10.28
N SER A 210 -7.91 4.75 9.35
CA SER A 210 -9.21 4.13 9.63
C SER A 210 -9.15 3.00 10.66
N GLU A 211 -8.02 2.32 10.79
CA GLU A 211 -7.86 1.19 11.72
C GLU A 211 -7.21 1.58 13.06
N VAL A 212 -6.40 2.65 13.08
CA VAL A 212 -5.63 3.06 14.26
C VAL A 212 -6.17 4.36 14.85
N GLY A 213 -6.79 5.22 14.05
CA GLY A 213 -7.19 6.56 14.46
C GLY A 213 -6.01 7.53 14.47
N THR A 214 -6.27 8.71 15.04
CA THR A 214 -5.26 9.77 15.22
C THR A 214 -4.63 9.73 16.59
N ASP A 215 -5.31 9.16 17.58
CA ASP A 215 -4.81 9.03 18.94
C ASP A 215 -3.94 7.76 19.07
N MET A 216 -2.66 7.99 19.36
CA MET A 216 -1.67 6.95 19.57
C MET A 216 -1.41 6.65 21.05
N SER A 217 -2.16 7.26 21.98
CA SER A 217 -1.97 7.13 23.44
C SER A 217 -2.09 5.68 23.92
N GLY A 218 -2.94 4.87 23.24
CA GLY A 218 -3.05 3.44 23.50
C GLY A 218 -1.76 2.62 23.25
N PHE A 219 -0.75 3.24 22.63
CA PHE A 219 0.56 2.64 22.36
C PHE A 219 1.68 3.44 23.03
N PRO A 220 2.15 3.06 24.23
CA PRO A 220 3.14 3.81 24.98
C PRO A 220 4.45 4.08 24.22
N THR A 221 4.85 3.16 23.33
CA THR A 221 6.03 3.29 22.48
C THR A 221 5.82 2.74 21.08
N GLU A 222 6.69 3.15 20.14
CA GLU A 222 6.73 2.61 18.78
C GLU A 222 6.90 1.08 18.74
N ASN A 223 7.55 0.49 19.75
CA ASN A 223 7.72 -0.96 19.85
C ASN A 223 6.41 -1.65 20.27
N HIS A 224 5.60 -1.05 21.14
CA HIS A 224 4.26 -1.55 21.47
C HIS A 224 3.37 -1.53 20.25
N PHE A 225 3.38 -0.45 19.49
CA PHE A 225 2.65 -0.35 18.23
C PHE A 225 3.08 -1.42 17.22
N ALA A 226 4.39 -1.57 16.98
CA ALA A 226 4.92 -2.60 16.08
C ALA A 226 4.61 -4.03 16.57
N SER A 227 4.55 -4.25 17.88
CA SER A 227 4.18 -5.54 18.47
C SER A 227 2.69 -5.85 18.29
N TRP A 228 1.83 -4.86 18.51
CA TRP A 228 0.39 -4.97 18.25
C TRP A 228 0.10 -5.31 16.78
N LEU A 229 0.85 -4.74 15.85
CA LEU A 229 0.79 -5.07 14.42
C LEU A 229 1.32 -6.49 14.11
N GLY A 230 1.96 -7.19 15.06
CA GLY A 230 2.62 -8.48 14.82
C GLY A 230 3.84 -8.37 13.90
N LEU A 231 4.45 -7.19 13.80
CA LEU A 231 5.63 -6.95 12.97
C LEU A 231 6.95 -7.17 13.72
N THR A 232 6.90 -7.39 15.04
CA THR A 232 8.07 -7.78 15.85
C THR A 232 8.26 -9.31 15.82
N PRO A 233 9.51 -9.79 15.88
CA PRO A 233 9.75 -11.20 16.16
C PRO A 233 9.28 -11.53 17.58
N SER A 234 8.55 -12.63 17.77
CA SER A 234 8.32 -13.18 19.10
C SER A 234 9.48 -14.09 19.46
N LYS A 235 9.97 -13.98 20.70
CA LYS A 235 10.92 -14.91 21.26
C LYS A 235 10.17 -15.78 22.26
N ASP A 236 10.23 -17.09 22.06
CA ASP A 236 9.72 -18.04 23.05
C ASP A 236 10.86 -18.25 24.05
N ILE A 237 10.64 -17.81 25.30
CA ILE A 237 11.64 -17.84 26.37
C ILE A 237 11.17 -18.84 27.41
N SER A 238 12.03 -19.81 27.80
CA SER A 238 11.83 -20.70 28.91
C SER A 238 13.11 -20.72 29.74
N GLY A 239 12.99 -20.61 31.06
CA GLY A 239 14.14 -20.60 31.99
C GLY A 239 15.16 -19.51 31.66
N GLY A 240 14.73 -18.33 31.15
CA GLY A 240 15.63 -17.24 30.76
C GLY A 240 16.34 -17.45 29.41
N ARG A 241 16.18 -18.61 28.77
CA ARG A 241 16.80 -18.92 27.47
C ARG A 241 15.78 -18.82 26.34
N VAL A 242 16.20 -18.28 25.20
CA VAL A 242 15.38 -18.22 23.97
C VAL A 242 15.37 -19.64 23.38
N ILE A 243 14.22 -20.32 23.44
CA ILE A 243 14.04 -21.70 22.94
C ILE A 243 13.49 -21.70 21.48
N GLY A 244 12.98 -20.59 21.02
CA GLY A 244 12.45 -20.46 19.66
C GLY A 244 12.07 -19.03 19.29
N THR A 245 11.82 -18.81 17.99
CA THR A 245 11.22 -17.59 17.50
C THR A 245 9.82 -17.92 17.01
N GLY A 246 8.82 -17.62 17.83
CA GLY A 246 7.42 -17.83 17.48
C GLY A 246 6.98 -16.94 16.33
N LYS A 247 6.17 -17.45 15.42
CA LYS A 247 5.48 -16.65 14.40
C LYS A 247 4.10 -16.28 14.93
N ARG A 248 3.93 -15.05 15.45
CA ARG A 248 2.59 -14.57 15.76
C ARG A 248 1.77 -14.51 14.46
N LYS A 249 0.70 -15.27 14.38
CA LYS A 249 -0.30 -15.19 13.30
C LYS A 249 -1.27 -14.05 13.65
N VAL A 250 -0.88 -12.81 13.36
CA VAL A 250 -1.75 -11.65 13.53
C VAL A 250 -2.34 -11.29 12.18
N GLN A 251 -3.66 -11.37 12.06
CA GLN A 251 -4.41 -10.85 10.90
C GLN A 251 -4.79 -9.39 11.17
N ASN A 252 -3.86 -8.49 10.86
CA ASN A 252 -4.06 -7.06 11.04
C ASN A 252 -3.99 -6.35 9.67
N ARG A 253 -5.03 -5.58 9.33
CA ARG A 253 -5.11 -4.84 8.04
C ARG A 253 -4.00 -3.81 7.90
N VAL A 254 -3.65 -3.13 8.98
CA VAL A 254 -2.56 -2.14 8.98
C VAL A 254 -1.22 -2.82 8.75
N ALA A 255 -0.98 -3.98 9.38
CA ALA A 255 0.23 -4.75 9.12
C ALA A 255 0.32 -5.22 7.66
N MET A 256 -0.81 -5.57 7.05
CA MET A 256 -0.86 -5.90 5.62
C MET A 256 -0.55 -4.67 4.77
N ALA A 257 -1.15 -3.52 5.08
CA ALA A 257 -0.89 -2.25 4.38
C ALA A 257 0.60 -1.88 4.44
N PHE A 258 1.25 -1.99 5.61
CA PHE A 258 2.69 -1.75 5.73
C PHE A 258 3.54 -2.78 4.96
N ARG A 259 3.14 -4.04 4.90
CA ARG A 259 3.84 -5.05 4.08
C ARG A 259 3.73 -4.73 2.59
N MET A 260 2.55 -4.34 2.12
CA MET A 260 2.36 -3.91 0.73
C MET A 260 3.18 -2.65 0.43
N ALA A 261 3.15 -1.65 1.31
CA ALA A 261 3.99 -0.47 1.19
C ALA A 261 5.49 -0.82 1.12
N ALA A 262 5.95 -1.76 1.94
CA ALA A 262 7.34 -2.23 1.91
C ALA A 262 7.73 -2.87 0.57
N THR A 263 6.82 -3.62 -0.08
CA THR A 263 7.13 -4.24 -1.39
C THR A 263 7.33 -3.22 -2.50
N THR A 264 6.64 -2.08 -2.46
CA THR A 264 6.78 -1.02 -3.48
C THR A 264 8.16 -0.35 -3.46
N LEU A 265 8.88 -0.46 -2.34
CA LEU A 265 10.20 0.14 -2.17
C LEU A 265 11.32 -0.60 -2.91
N LEU A 266 11.06 -1.78 -3.47
CA LEU A 266 12.09 -2.59 -4.14
C LEU A 266 12.84 -1.82 -5.23
N ASN A 267 12.10 -1.13 -6.07
CA ASN A 267 12.63 -0.38 -7.21
C ASN A 267 12.78 1.12 -6.91
N SER A 268 12.53 1.54 -5.67
CA SER A 268 12.67 2.94 -5.27
C SER A 268 14.14 3.35 -5.17
N LYS A 269 14.46 4.54 -5.69
CA LYS A 269 15.81 5.15 -5.62
C LYS A 269 16.01 5.99 -4.34
N THR A 270 15.08 5.87 -3.37
CA THR A 270 15.11 6.63 -2.12
C THR A 270 15.94 5.93 -1.05
N TYR A 271 16.15 6.61 0.09
CA TYR A 271 16.80 6.04 1.28
C TYR A 271 16.12 4.74 1.72
N LEU A 272 14.77 4.72 1.76
CA LEU A 272 14.00 3.54 2.17
C LEU A 272 14.13 2.39 1.18
N GLY A 273 14.22 2.68 -0.12
CA GLY A 273 14.49 1.68 -1.16
C GLY A 273 15.86 1.02 -0.98
N SER A 274 16.91 1.79 -0.76
CA SER A 274 18.26 1.26 -0.50
C SER A 274 18.29 0.41 0.78
N ARG A 275 17.64 0.89 1.85
CA ARG A 275 17.48 0.12 3.09
C ARG A 275 16.79 -1.22 2.85
N TYR A 276 15.69 -1.24 2.09
CA TYR A 276 14.97 -2.47 1.80
C TYR A 276 15.78 -3.47 0.98
N ARG A 277 16.47 -3.01 -0.07
CA ARG A 277 17.38 -3.87 -0.87
C ARG A 277 18.49 -4.47 -0.01
N HIS A 278 19.02 -3.72 0.94
CA HIS A 278 20.02 -4.22 1.88
C HIS A 278 19.44 -5.30 2.82
N LEU A 279 18.26 -5.07 3.41
CA LEU A 279 17.57 -6.07 4.24
C LEU A 279 17.32 -7.37 3.47
N ARG A 280 17.01 -7.29 2.18
CA ARG A 280 16.83 -8.48 1.33
C ARG A 280 18.10 -9.31 1.16
N LYS A 281 19.27 -8.66 1.18
CA LYS A 281 20.58 -9.36 1.11
C LYS A 281 20.98 -10.00 2.43
N GLN A 282 20.58 -9.40 3.55
CA GLN A 282 20.99 -9.86 4.87
C GLN A 282 20.07 -10.91 5.50
N LEU A 283 18.77 -10.84 5.18
CA LEU A 283 17.79 -11.69 5.84
C LEU A 283 17.54 -12.99 5.06
N PRO A 284 17.24 -14.11 5.76
CA PRO A 284 17.17 -15.44 5.17
C PRO A 284 16.02 -15.60 4.16
N SER A 285 15.01 -14.73 4.18
CA SER A 285 13.89 -14.82 3.25
C SER A 285 13.34 -13.45 2.86
N HIS A 286 12.75 -13.39 1.68
CA HIS A 286 12.04 -12.19 1.19
C HIS A 286 10.93 -11.74 2.15
N ALA A 287 10.17 -12.69 2.70
CA ALA A 287 9.12 -12.41 3.67
C ALA A 287 9.65 -11.78 4.97
N ALA A 288 10.84 -12.20 5.43
CA ALA A 288 11.50 -11.60 6.59
C ALA A 288 11.93 -10.16 6.30
N ALA A 289 12.47 -9.89 5.11
CA ALA A 289 12.85 -8.54 4.69
C ALA A 289 11.63 -7.60 4.58
N ILE A 290 10.52 -8.07 3.99
CA ILE A 290 9.26 -7.33 3.94
C ILE A 290 8.78 -7.00 5.37
N LYS A 291 8.77 -7.99 6.26
CA LYS A 291 8.32 -7.79 7.65
C LYS A 291 9.20 -6.79 8.40
N ALA A 292 10.52 -6.85 8.23
CA ALA A 292 11.46 -5.92 8.85
C ALA A 292 11.27 -4.49 8.31
N MET A 293 11.08 -4.34 7.00
CA MET A 293 10.82 -3.03 6.39
C MET A 293 9.45 -2.48 6.78
N ALA A 294 8.41 -3.32 6.82
CA ALA A 294 7.07 -2.96 7.29
C ALA A 294 7.09 -2.45 8.75
N ARG A 295 7.88 -3.10 9.62
CA ARG A 295 8.12 -2.61 10.99
C ARG A 295 8.75 -1.22 10.99
N TYR A 296 9.73 -1.00 10.14
CA TYR A 296 10.40 0.31 10.06
C TYR A 296 9.43 1.41 9.60
N LEU A 297 8.60 1.14 8.58
CA LEU A 297 7.55 2.06 8.14
C LEU A 297 6.54 2.35 9.27
N ALA A 298 6.13 1.33 10.02
CA ALA A 298 5.23 1.50 11.16
C ALA A 298 5.83 2.41 12.24
N VAL A 299 7.13 2.29 12.54
CA VAL A 299 7.85 3.17 13.46
C VAL A 299 7.88 4.62 12.96
N LEU A 300 8.11 4.84 11.65
CA LEU A 300 8.08 6.17 11.06
C LEU A 300 6.71 6.82 11.17
N VAL A 301 5.64 6.06 10.85
CA VAL A 301 4.26 6.55 10.99
C VAL A 301 3.93 6.86 12.44
N TYR A 302 4.31 6.00 13.39
CA TYR A 302 4.12 6.26 14.81
C TYR A 302 4.76 7.59 15.24
N ARG A 303 6.02 7.81 14.88
CA ARG A 303 6.77 9.05 15.20
C ARG A 303 6.12 10.28 14.56
N LEU A 304 5.69 10.14 13.31
CA LEU A 304 5.03 11.22 12.59
C LEU A 304 3.71 11.61 13.26
N LEU A 305 2.88 10.63 13.66
CA LEU A 305 1.60 10.88 14.31
C LEU A 305 1.70 11.37 15.77
N THR A 306 2.76 10.95 16.49
CA THR A 306 2.93 11.31 17.92
C THR A 306 3.72 12.60 18.12
N ARG A 307 4.78 12.81 17.33
CA ARG A 307 5.76 13.87 17.53
C ARG A 307 5.79 14.90 16.41
N GLY A 308 5.02 14.70 15.33
CA GLY A 308 5.09 15.56 14.16
C GLY A 308 6.44 15.50 13.43
N GLU A 309 7.30 14.51 13.74
CA GLU A 309 8.61 14.34 13.10
C GLU A 309 8.43 14.04 11.61
N ALA A 310 8.59 15.06 10.75
CA ALA A 310 8.48 14.88 9.32
C ALA A 310 9.56 13.94 8.78
N TRP A 311 9.15 13.01 7.94
CA TRP A 311 10.09 12.20 7.20
C TRP A 311 10.72 13.03 6.08
N VAL A 312 12.06 13.11 6.09
CA VAL A 312 12.85 13.70 5.00
C VAL A 312 13.63 12.57 4.33
N ASP A 313 13.40 12.34 3.04
CA ASP A 313 14.22 11.42 2.28
C ASP A 313 15.64 11.98 2.12
N ARG A 314 16.60 11.29 2.69
CA ARG A 314 18.02 11.65 2.64
C ARG A 314 18.72 11.10 1.39
N GLY A 315 17.98 10.43 0.49
CA GLY A 315 18.51 9.81 -0.70
C GLY A 315 19.26 8.48 -0.46
N ALA A 316 19.40 7.69 -1.54
CA ALA A 316 20.07 6.39 -1.50
C ALA A 316 21.55 6.52 -1.12
N ALA A 317 22.23 7.53 -1.67
CA ALA A 317 23.66 7.77 -1.42
C ALA A 317 23.96 7.97 0.06
N LYS A 318 23.10 8.74 0.78
CA LYS A 318 23.25 8.96 2.23
C LYS A 318 23.03 7.69 3.04
N TYR A 319 22.16 6.80 2.60
CA TYR A 319 22.01 5.49 3.24
C TYR A 319 23.28 4.65 3.08
N GLU A 320 23.82 4.59 1.87
CA GLU A 320 25.02 3.79 1.56
C GLU A 320 26.25 4.34 2.30
N GLN A 321 26.39 5.65 2.38
CA GLN A 321 27.45 6.29 3.16
C GLN A 321 27.37 5.90 4.65
N ARG A 322 26.21 6.07 5.30
CA ARG A 322 26.03 5.70 6.72
C ARG A 322 26.25 4.21 6.95
N ARG A 323 25.86 3.39 6.00
CA ARG A 323 26.10 1.94 6.07
C ARG A 323 27.59 1.62 6.05
N SER A 324 28.32 2.21 5.10
CA SER A 324 29.78 2.03 5.00
C SER A 324 30.48 2.45 6.30
N GLU A 325 30.06 3.59 6.88
CA GLU A 325 30.57 4.07 8.18
C GLU A 325 30.31 3.04 9.30
N TRP A 326 29.11 2.46 9.35
CA TRP A 326 28.78 1.41 10.33
C TRP A 326 29.53 0.11 10.13
N GLU A 327 29.71 -0.32 8.88
CA GLU A 327 30.50 -1.52 8.55
C GLU A 327 31.95 -1.33 9.00
N LEU A 328 32.55 -0.19 8.71
CA LEU A 328 33.91 0.16 9.16
C LEU A 328 34.01 0.21 10.69
N ALA A 329 33.05 0.84 11.37
CA ALA A 329 33.03 0.87 12.83
C ALA A 329 32.91 -0.52 13.44
N SER A 330 32.05 -1.37 12.87
CA SER A 330 31.90 -2.76 13.31
C SER A 330 33.18 -3.60 13.09
N LEU A 331 33.84 -3.44 11.95
CA LEU A 331 35.10 -4.11 11.65
C LEU A 331 36.21 -3.65 12.60
N ASN A 332 36.31 -2.34 12.85
CA ASN A 332 37.25 -1.79 13.82
C ASN A 332 37.03 -2.35 15.24
N SER A 333 35.78 -2.43 15.67
CA SER A 333 35.44 -3.01 16.98
C SER A 333 35.85 -4.50 17.07
N LYS A 334 35.55 -5.29 16.05
CA LYS A 334 35.92 -6.71 15.97
C LYS A 334 37.44 -6.90 15.91
N ALA A 335 38.16 -6.08 15.14
CA ALA A 335 39.60 -6.10 15.06
C ALA A 335 40.24 -5.81 16.42
N ARG A 336 39.79 -4.73 17.10
CA ARG A 336 40.27 -4.38 18.45
C ARG A 336 40.03 -5.49 19.47
N ALA A 337 38.85 -6.12 19.44
CA ALA A 337 38.53 -7.25 20.34
C ALA A 337 39.47 -8.47 20.16
N LYS A 338 40.12 -8.57 18.99
CA LYS A 338 41.11 -9.61 18.68
C LYS A 338 42.56 -9.12 18.72
N GLY A 339 42.81 -7.87 19.20
CA GLY A 339 44.14 -7.30 19.29
C GLY A 339 44.72 -6.72 18.00
N PHE A 340 43.87 -6.54 16.95
CA PHE A 340 44.30 -5.98 15.66
C PHE A 340 43.84 -4.54 15.48
N LYS A 341 44.52 -3.79 14.63
CA LYS A 341 44.15 -2.43 14.17
C LYS A 341 43.92 -2.46 12.68
N LEU A 342 42.79 -1.96 12.21
CA LEU A 342 42.52 -1.76 10.78
C LEU A 342 43.32 -0.55 10.27
N VAL A 343 44.00 -0.70 9.18
CA VAL A 343 44.75 0.36 8.48
C VAL A 343 44.21 0.43 7.05
N PRO A 344 43.89 1.62 6.52
CA PRO A 344 43.49 1.76 5.12
C PRO A 344 44.59 1.25 4.20
N LEU A 345 44.22 0.54 3.13
CA LEU A 345 45.14 0.21 2.07
C LEU A 345 45.51 1.50 1.33
N THR A 346 46.79 1.84 1.26
CA THR A 346 47.29 2.88 0.37
C THR A 346 46.97 2.48 -1.08
N PRO A 347 46.37 3.36 -1.91
CA PRO A 347 46.19 3.05 -3.30
C PRO A 347 47.58 2.75 -3.89
N ALA A 348 47.71 1.61 -4.58
CA ALA A 348 48.89 1.32 -5.36
C ALA A 348 49.06 2.43 -6.40
N SER A 349 50.21 3.09 -6.36
CA SER A 349 50.62 4.14 -7.29
C SER A 349 50.71 3.60 -8.72
#